data_34b781852296277fad801b936f413fa5
#
_entry.id   34b781852296277fad801b936f413fa5
#
_cell.length_a   1.000
_cell.length_b   1.000
_cell.length_c   1.000
_cell.angle_alpha   90.00
_cell.angle_beta   90.00
_cell.angle_gamma   90.00
#
_symmetry.space_group_name_H-M   'P 1'
#
loop_
_entity.id
_entity.type
_entity.pdbx_description
1 polymer ?
#
loop_
_entity_poly.entity_id
_entity_poly.type
_entity_poly.pdbx_seq_one_letter_code
_entity_poly.pdbx_strand_id
1 'polypeptide(L)'
;MKTKIFLGCIMAASLITVSCSDLLQENPQGKLTPEGYFSTQEELDMSVYSLYSKVNYSQTRTNPQYPQWQGDDITTNPGSNKQAAAEIDRFAPVNSNKGVKDCWSDHYAIIKAANFIIQNASKTPTDAASLNQAIGQAKFWRAYAYFTLVRLFGDIPLTLTNENDDFTMKPSSVEQVYEQIVADLTSDECEGLPASYKNAPAFLNGVNVYVTKQAVEATRAAVYMAMAGWPLGKGTAYYKKAADEAKKVIEGERNGIYDIRMDENFYDVYAMSNNYNKETILGINYSPNVDWVQDSQLTSCDQFESLGGWGDAWGEIRFWQKFPEGPRKDATYDPQILKPNKDGNGYELHNWYDKSEDGWVIPECHPMFSVFSVNWEPSTKTNIDAPYDYTLPASQNMCNGHRHRLIRYAEVKLWYAEAAAVREKAICHWQNNV
;
A
#
# COMPACT_ATOMS: atom_id res chain seq x y z
N MET A 1 -72.71 31.69 19.97
CA MET A 1 -72.23 30.31 19.71
C MET A 1 -71.01 30.24 18.77
N LYS A 2 -70.91 31.11 17.77
CA LYS A 2 -69.75 31.08 16.79
C LYS A 2 -68.38 31.47 17.39
N THR A 3 -68.33 32.35 18.39
CA THR A 3 -67.06 32.78 19.02
C THR A 3 -66.43 31.77 19.96
N LYS A 4 -67.24 30.91 20.57
CA LYS A 4 -66.71 29.86 21.47
C LYS A 4 -66.10 28.66 20.70
N ILE A 5 -66.57 28.41 19.47
CA ILE A 5 -66.06 27.37 18.61
C ILE A 5 -64.70 27.80 18.04
N PHE A 6 -64.51 29.09 17.74
CA PHE A 6 -63.27 29.62 17.23
C PHE A 6 -62.13 29.60 18.26
N LEU A 7 -62.43 29.84 19.55
CA LEU A 7 -61.43 29.76 20.63
C LEU A 7 -61.03 28.30 20.93
N GLY A 8 -61.97 27.35 20.77
CA GLY A 8 -61.67 25.92 20.91
C GLY A 8 -60.76 25.37 19.81
N CYS A 9 -60.93 25.82 18.59
CA CYS A 9 -60.04 25.46 17.46
C CYS A 9 -58.62 26.01 17.56
N ILE A 10 -58.47 27.25 18.11
CA ILE A 10 -57.14 27.86 18.33
C ILE A 10 -56.42 27.15 19.48
N MET A 11 -57.09 26.72 20.52
CA MET A 11 -56.53 25.96 21.64
C MET A 11 -56.13 24.51 21.23
N ALA A 12 -56.88 23.89 20.31
CA ALA A 12 -56.55 22.60 19.77
C ALA A 12 -55.37 22.64 18.77
N ALA A 13 -55.25 23.74 18.02
CA ALA A 13 -54.13 23.95 17.09
C ALA A 13 -52.78 24.21 17.78
N SER A 14 -52.80 24.83 18.99
CA SER A 14 -51.58 25.09 19.77
C SER A 14 -51.03 23.87 20.53
N LEU A 15 -51.78 22.76 20.62
CA LEU A 15 -51.36 21.49 21.24
C LEU A 15 -50.68 20.55 20.24
N ILE A 16 -50.69 20.86 18.94
CA ILE A 16 -50.09 19.98 17.90
C ILE A 16 -48.63 20.38 17.59
N THR A 17 -48.12 21.50 18.17
CA THR A 17 -46.76 21.98 17.91
C THR A 17 -45.74 21.57 18.97
N VAL A 18 -46.10 20.71 19.93
CA VAL A 18 -45.07 20.01 20.72
C VAL A 18 -44.59 18.82 19.88
N SER A 19 -43.76 19.11 18.92
CA SER A 19 -42.98 18.11 18.21
C SER A 19 -42.08 17.43 19.25
N CYS A 20 -42.39 16.19 19.62
CA CYS A 20 -41.46 15.34 20.33
C CYS A 20 -40.27 15.06 19.39
N SER A 21 -39.23 15.88 19.49
CA SER A 21 -37.96 15.67 18.82
C SER A 21 -37.39 14.30 19.14
N ASP A 22 -37.68 13.75 20.33
CA ASP A 22 -37.25 12.45 20.80
C ASP A 22 -37.93 11.26 20.07
N LEU A 23 -39.14 11.47 19.51
CA LEU A 23 -39.84 10.41 18.75
C LEU A 23 -39.30 10.26 17.30
N LEU A 24 -38.54 11.23 16.83
CA LEU A 24 -37.90 11.21 15.50
C LEU A 24 -36.39 10.90 15.58
N GLN A 25 -35.84 10.76 16.78
CA GLN A 25 -34.50 10.18 16.92
C GLN A 25 -34.58 8.70 16.68
N GLU A 26 -34.11 8.28 15.51
CA GLU A 26 -33.86 6.86 15.24
C GLU A 26 -32.86 6.34 16.28
N ASN A 27 -33.34 5.48 17.18
CA ASN A 27 -32.48 4.68 18.04
C ASN A 27 -32.27 3.34 17.34
N PRO A 28 -31.24 3.18 16.49
CA PRO A 28 -31.04 1.98 15.67
C PRO A 28 -30.67 0.81 16.57
N GLN A 29 -31.64 -0.01 16.92
CA GLN A 29 -31.42 -1.25 17.66
C GLN A 29 -30.57 -2.19 16.79
N GLY A 30 -29.37 -2.55 17.25
CA GLY A 30 -28.50 -3.49 16.59
C GLY A 30 -27.61 -2.91 15.47
N LYS A 31 -27.56 -1.59 15.27
CA LYS A 31 -26.54 -0.92 14.45
C LYS A 31 -25.51 -0.23 15.34
N LEU A 32 -24.24 -0.48 15.09
CA LEU A 32 -23.16 0.29 15.71
C LEU A 32 -23.21 1.71 15.15
N THR A 33 -23.54 2.70 16.00
CA THR A 33 -23.48 4.12 15.65
C THR A 33 -22.15 4.69 16.14
N PRO A 34 -21.63 5.77 15.53
CA PRO A 34 -20.42 6.42 16.03
C PRO A 34 -20.51 6.89 17.49
N GLU A 35 -21.72 7.17 17.97
CA GLU A 35 -21.99 7.59 19.35
C GLU A 35 -21.90 6.44 20.37
N GLY A 36 -22.21 5.20 19.93
CA GLY A 36 -22.17 3.99 20.75
C GLY A 36 -20.90 3.17 20.59
N TYR A 37 -20.08 3.47 19.58
CA TYR A 37 -18.78 2.86 19.33
C TYR A 37 -17.68 3.67 20.06
N PHE A 38 -16.52 3.11 20.32
CA PHE A 38 -15.43 3.72 21.09
C PHE A 38 -15.72 3.82 22.59
N SER A 39 -16.53 2.92 23.13
CA SER A 39 -16.85 2.85 24.57
C SER A 39 -15.84 2.00 25.35
N THR A 40 -15.02 1.19 24.67
CA THR A 40 -14.03 0.29 25.25
C THR A 40 -12.70 0.32 24.48
N GLN A 41 -11.60 -0.12 25.14
CA GLN A 41 -10.32 -0.32 24.48
C GLN A 41 -10.41 -1.30 23.31
N GLU A 42 -11.19 -2.39 23.48
CA GLU A 42 -11.37 -3.40 22.44
C GLU A 42 -12.01 -2.82 21.17
N GLU A 43 -12.97 -1.92 21.31
CA GLU A 43 -13.60 -1.24 20.16
C GLU A 43 -12.60 -0.29 19.46
N LEU A 44 -11.75 0.38 20.21
CA LEU A 44 -10.66 1.17 19.63
C LEU A 44 -9.70 0.27 18.84
N ASP A 45 -9.26 -0.84 19.40
CA ASP A 45 -8.37 -1.80 18.74
C ASP A 45 -9.02 -2.37 17.48
N MET A 46 -10.30 -2.73 17.54
CA MET A 46 -11.06 -3.22 16.39
C MET A 46 -11.20 -2.18 15.27
N SER A 47 -11.28 -0.89 15.62
CA SER A 47 -11.27 0.17 14.62
C SER A 47 -9.93 0.27 13.88
N VAL A 48 -8.81 0.08 14.59
CA VAL A 48 -7.47 0.01 14.00
C VAL A 48 -7.33 -1.23 13.12
N TYR A 49 -7.81 -2.41 13.56
CA TYR A 49 -7.82 -3.62 12.72
C TYR A 49 -8.66 -3.44 11.45
N SER A 50 -9.81 -2.75 11.56
CA SER A 50 -10.64 -2.42 10.39
C SER A 50 -9.89 -1.51 9.40
N LEU A 51 -9.13 -0.53 9.88
CA LEU A 51 -8.27 0.30 9.05
C LEU A 51 -7.21 -0.54 8.31
N TYR A 52 -6.49 -1.41 9.04
CA TYR A 52 -5.50 -2.31 8.46
C TYR A 52 -6.11 -3.29 7.45
N SER A 53 -7.35 -3.74 7.68
CA SER A 53 -8.08 -4.53 6.69
C SER A 53 -8.32 -3.78 5.37
N LYS A 54 -8.62 -2.47 5.43
CA LYS A 54 -8.74 -1.64 4.21
C LYS A 54 -7.41 -1.46 3.51
N VAL A 55 -6.34 -1.23 4.28
CA VAL A 55 -4.97 -1.15 3.74
C VAL A 55 -4.58 -2.48 3.07
N ASN A 56 -4.76 -3.59 3.76
CA ASN A 56 -4.49 -4.92 3.21
C ASN A 56 -5.27 -5.14 1.91
N TYR A 57 -6.58 -4.88 1.91
CA TYR A 57 -7.44 -5.05 0.75
C TYR A 57 -6.99 -4.23 -0.48
N SER A 58 -6.49 -3.01 -0.28
CA SER A 58 -5.96 -2.18 -1.37
C SER A 58 -4.65 -2.73 -1.96
N GLN A 59 -3.90 -3.54 -1.20
CA GLN A 59 -2.61 -4.10 -1.60
C GLN A 59 -2.68 -5.57 -2.02
N THR A 60 -3.72 -6.30 -1.60
CA THR A 60 -3.92 -7.72 -1.95
C THR A 60 -4.28 -7.89 -3.41
N ARG A 61 -5.22 -7.07 -3.90
CA ARG A 61 -5.78 -7.18 -5.25
C ARG A 61 -4.87 -6.52 -6.28
N THR A 62 -4.86 -7.07 -7.48
CA THR A 62 -4.03 -6.57 -8.58
C THR A 62 -4.55 -5.26 -9.15
N ASN A 63 -5.86 -5.11 -9.34
CA ASN A 63 -6.45 -3.92 -9.95
C ASN A 63 -6.00 -2.58 -9.31
N PRO A 64 -6.04 -2.40 -7.97
CA PRO A 64 -5.57 -1.16 -7.36
C PRO A 64 -4.07 -0.89 -7.55
N GLN A 65 -3.29 -1.92 -7.92
CA GLN A 65 -1.87 -1.79 -8.17
C GLN A 65 -1.54 -1.35 -9.60
N TYR A 66 -2.38 -1.67 -10.58
CA TYR A 66 -2.10 -1.38 -11.99
C TYR A 66 -1.68 0.07 -12.27
N PRO A 67 -2.28 1.12 -11.70
CA PRO A 67 -1.82 2.49 -11.95
C PRO A 67 -0.36 2.75 -11.53
N GLN A 68 0.23 1.89 -10.69
CA GLN A 68 1.62 1.99 -10.25
C GLN A 68 2.60 1.26 -11.17
N TRP A 69 2.11 0.52 -12.17
CA TRP A 69 2.92 -0.31 -13.09
C TRP A 69 3.28 0.40 -14.39
N GLN A 70 3.26 1.71 -14.41
CA GLN A 70 3.62 2.54 -15.58
C GLN A 70 5.14 2.76 -15.63
N GLY A 71 5.90 1.68 -15.77
CA GLY A 71 7.36 1.71 -15.87
C GLY A 71 7.85 1.15 -17.20
N ASP A 72 9.11 1.46 -17.54
CA ASP A 72 9.78 0.90 -18.72
C ASP A 72 10.31 -0.51 -18.49
N ASP A 73 10.18 -1.04 -17.27
CA ASP A 73 10.70 -2.32 -16.81
C ASP A 73 9.66 -3.43 -16.80
N ILE A 74 8.39 -3.07 -16.94
CA ILE A 74 7.25 -3.97 -16.91
C ILE A 74 6.42 -3.79 -18.18
N THR A 75 5.85 -4.89 -18.68
CA THR A 75 4.82 -4.88 -19.71
C THR A 75 3.67 -5.78 -19.29
N THR A 76 2.52 -5.63 -19.91
CA THR A 76 1.31 -6.33 -19.50
C THR A 76 0.76 -7.20 -20.62
N ASN A 77 0.05 -8.26 -20.24
CA ASN A 77 -0.60 -9.13 -21.20
C ASN A 77 -1.68 -8.34 -21.99
N PRO A 78 -1.64 -8.31 -23.33
CA PRO A 78 -2.61 -7.61 -24.14
C PRO A 78 -3.97 -8.33 -24.26
N GLY A 79 -4.19 -9.44 -23.56
CA GLY A 79 -5.42 -10.21 -23.57
C GLY A 79 -6.66 -9.40 -23.19
N SER A 80 -7.83 -9.76 -23.71
CA SER A 80 -9.07 -9.00 -23.53
C SER A 80 -9.54 -8.93 -22.07
N ASN A 81 -9.26 -9.96 -21.27
CA ASN A 81 -9.54 -10.00 -19.84
C ASN A 81 -8.53 -9.18 -19.02
N LYS A 82 -7.43 -8.70 -19.62
CA LYS A 82 -6.37 -7.90 -19.02
C LYS A 82 -6.42 -6.43 -19.44
N GLN A 83 -7.51 -5.98 -20.05
CA GLN A 83 -7.65 -4.64 -20.63
C GLN A 83 -7.25 -3.53 -19.63
N ALA A 84 -7.62 -3.65 -18.37
CA ALA A 84 -7.31 -2.62 -17.36
C ALA A 84 -5.80 -2.42 -17.17
N ALA A 85 -5.03 -3.50 -17.11
CA ALA A 85 -3.58 -3.44 -17.02
C ALA A 85 -2.95 -2.93 -18.33
N ALA A 86 -3.39 -3.47 -19.47
CA ALA A 86 -2.87 -3.11 -20.79
C ALA A 86 -3.13 -1.65 -21.20
N GLU A 87 -4.21 -1.03 -20.75
CA GLU A 87 -4.47 0.41 -20.94
C GLU A 87 -3.50 1.27 -20.14
N ILE A 88 -3.20 0.85 -18.90
CA ILE A 88 -2.25 1.53 -18.03
C ILE A 88 -0.83 1.45 -18.62
N ASP A 89 -0.40 0.25 -19.04
CA ASP A 89 0.91 0.01 -19.64
C ASP A 89 1.12 0.88 -20.91
N ARG A 90 0.08 1.09 -21.70
CA ARG A 90 0.11 1.97 -22.88
C ARG A 90 -0.08 3.46 -22.57
N PHE A 91 -0.14 3.86 -21.31
CA PHE A 91 -0.42 5.24 -20.88
C PHE A 91 -1.73 5.81 -21.44
N ALA A 92 -2.73 4.96 -21.68
CA ALA A 92 -3.99 5.33 -22.30
C ALA A 92 -5.21 4.74 -21.55
N PRO A 93 -5.32 4.90 -20.21
CA PRO A 93 -6.48 4.42 -19.49
C PRO A 93 -7.74 5.20 -19.88
N VAL A 94 -8.85 4.48 -20.10
CA VAL A 94 -10.15 5.09 -20.33
C VAL A 94 -10.91 5.34 -19.02
N ASN A 95 -11.94 6.19 -19.04
CA ASN A 95 -12.73 6.55 -17.86
C ASN A 95 -13.37 5.35 -17.12
N SER A 96 -13.58 4.24 -17.81
CA SER A 96 -14.13 3.00 -17.23
C SER A 96 -13.04 2.02 -16.78
N ASN A 97 -11.76 2.39 -16.82
CA ASN A 97 -10.67 1.53 -16.42
C ASN A 97 -10.82 1.08 -14.95
N LYS A 98 -10.91 -0.24 -14.78
CA LYS A 98 -11.16 -0.82 -13.46
C LYS A 98 -10.00 -0.61 -12.49
N GLY A 99 -8.77 -0.64 -12.96
CA GLY A 99 -7.57 -0.40 -12.15
C GLY A 99 -7.56 1.01 -11.56
N VAL A 100 -7.82 2.02 -12.39
CA VAL A 100 -7.92 3.43 -11.96
C VAL A 100 -9.05 3.60 -10.93
N LYS A 101 -10.23 3.04 -11.21
CA LYS A 101 -11.39 3.11 -10.31
C LYS A 101 -11.12 2.45 -8.97
N ASP A 102 -10.59 1.22 -8.98
CA ASP A 102 -10.36 0.45 -7.76
C ASP A 102 -9.24 1.11 -6.92
N CYS A 103 -8.17 1.60 -7.55
CA CYS A 103 -7.13 2.35 -6.85
C CYS A 103 -7.70 3.57 -6.11
N TRP A 104 -8.52 4.37 -6.80
CA TRP A 104 -9.18 5.53 -6.20
C TRP A 104 -10.07 5.14 -5.03
N SER A 105 -11.01 4.23 -5.23
CA SER A 105 -12.02 3.87 -4.23
C SER A 105 -11.41 3.22 -2.99
N ASP A 106 -10.40 2.37 -3.17
CA ASP A 106 -9.76 1.68 -2.05
C ASP A 106 -8.94 2.63 -1.17
N HIS A 107 -8.20 3.57 -1.78
CA HIS A 107 -7.46 4.56 -1.00
C HIS A 107 -8.39 5.54 -0.28
N TYR A 108 -9.52 5.95 -0.88
CA TYR A 108 -10.52 6.73 -0.16
C TYR A 108 -11.24 5.92 0.94
N ALA A 109 -11.35 4.61 0.81
CA ALA A 109 -11.84 3.76 1.91
C ALA A 109 -10.86 3.72 3.10
N ILE A 110 -9.54 3.74 2.84
CA ILE A 110 -8.52 3.90 3.89
C ILE A 110 -8.67 5.26 4.57
N ILE A 111 -8.79 6.35 3.80
CA ILE A 111 -8.97 7.71 4.33
C ILE A 111 -10.22 7.80 5.20
N LYS A 112 -11.35 7.23 4.75
CA LYS A 112 -12.61 7.20 5.52
C LYS A 112 -12.44 6.45 6.84
N ALA A 113 -11.80 5.29 6.83
CA ALA A 113 -11.53 4.51 8.04
C ALA A 113 -10.58 5.26 9.01
N ALA A 114 -9.55 5.91 8.48
CA ALA A 114 -8.64 6.73 9.27
C ALA A 114 -9.34 7.95 9.90
N ASN A 115 -10.16 8.67 9.13
CA ASN A 115 -10.96 9.79 9.63
C ASN A 115 -11.89 9.36 10.76
N PHE A 116 -12.52 8.16 10.65
CA PHE A 116 -13.38 7.62 11.68
C PHE A 116 -12.66 7.46 13.04
N ILE A 117 -11.43 6.95 13.01
CA ILE A 117 -10.60 6.82 14.21
C ILE A 117 -10.20 8.21 14.73
N ILE A 118 -9.65 9.07 13.87
CA ILE A 118 -9.15 10.40 14.26
C ILE A 118 -10.24 11.24 14.92
N GLN A 119 -11.47 11.19 14.41
CA GLN A 119 -12.60 11.96 14.93
C GLN A 119 -13.16 11.40 16.24
N ASN A 120 -13.08 10.10 16.50
CA ASN A 120 -13.85 9.46 17.54
C ASN A 120 -13.02 8.78 18.63
N ALA A 121 -11.75 8.45 18.39
CA ALA A 121 -10.92 7.70 19.32
C ALA A 121 -10.84 8.32 20.73
N SER A 122 -10.89 9.65 20.82
CA SER A 122 -10.87 10.38 22.11
C SER A 122 -12.08 10.11 23.01
N LYS A 123 -13.14 9.49 22.49
CA LYS A 123 -14.31 9.06 23.28
C LYS A 123 -14.02 7.78 24.10
N THR A 124 -12.97 7.04 23.71
CA THR A 124 -12.63 5.78 24.37
C THR A 124 -12.00 6.03 25.74
N PRO A 125 -12.51 5.44 26.83
CA PRO A 125 -11.92 5.52 28.16
C PRO A 125 -10.66 4.63 28.21
N THR A 126 -9.53 5.14 27.76
CA THR A 126 -8.24 4.44 27.70
C THR A 126 -7.10 5.35 28.13
N ASP A 127 -5.89 4.78 28.27
CA ASP A 127 -4.69 5.57 28.57
C ASP A 127 -4.24 6.38 27.34
N ALA A 128 -3.50 7.47 27.61
CA ALA A 128 -3.05 8.38 26.56
C ALA A 128 -2.10 7.71 25.54
N ALA A 129 -1.34 6.71 25.92
CA ALA A 129 -0.41 6.02 25.02
C ALA A 129 -1.17 5.18 24.00
N SER A 130 -2.15 4.40 24.45
CA SER A 130 -3.05 3.62 23.59
C SER A 130 -3.85 4.51 22.62
N LEU A 131 -4.37 5.63 23.12
CA LEU A 131 -5.09 6.61 22.31
C LEU A 131 -4.19 7.22 21.24
N ASN A 132 -3.02 7.72 21.62
CA ASN A 132 -2.07 8.35 20.69
C ASN A 132 -1.56 7.33 19.65
N GLN A 133 -1.34 6.09 20.06
CA GLN A 133 -0.96 5.02 19.12
C GLN A 133 -2.05 4.78 18.07
N ALA A 134 -3.32 4.65 18.46
CA ALA A 134 -4.41 4.44 17.51
C ALA A 134 -4.57 5.61 16.53
N ILE A 135 -4.52 6.84 17.03
CA ILE A 135 -4.58 8.05 16.20
C ILE A 135 -3.35 8.16 15.29
N GLY A 136 -2.15 7.84 15.78
CA GLY A 136 -0.91 7.83 15.01
C GLY A 136 -0.96 6.83 13.85
N GLN A 137 -1.48 5.61 14.08
CA GLN A 137 -1.71 4.63 13.01
C GLN A 137 -2.68 5.20 11.95
N ALA A 138 -3.77 5.82 12.40
CA ALA A 138 -4.78 6.37 11.49
C ALA A 138 -4.24 7.55 10.66
N LYS A 139 -3.54 8.49 11.27
CA LYS A 139 -2.90 9.62 10.56
C LYS A 139 -1.87 9.15 9.56
N PHE A 140 -1.03 8.17 9.94
CA PHE A 140 -0.04 7.60 9.02
C PHE A 140 -0.69 7.01 7.77
N TRP A 141 -1.69 6.13 7.93
CA TRP A 141 -2.34 5.49 6.78
C TRP A 141 -3.17 6.46 5.95
N ARG A 142 -3.74 7.51 6.56
CA ARG A 142 -4.37 8.60 5.81
C ARG A 142 -3.37 9.35 4.94
N ALA A 143 -2.22 9.70 5.50
CA ALA A 143 -1.13 10.34 4.78
C ALA A 143 -0.60 9.47 3.64
N TYR A 144 -0.40 8.17 3.90
CA TYR A 144 0.09 7.22 2.89
C TYR A 144 -0.92 7.06 1.73
N ALA A 145 -2.21 6.98 2.04
CA ALA A 145 -3.26 6.91 1.03
C ALA A 145 -3.30 8.19 0.17
N TYR A 146 -3.23 9.36 0.78
CA TYR A 146 -3.12 10.63 0.05
C TYR A 146 -1.83 10.72 -0.77
N PHE A 147 -0.70 10.22 -0.24
CA PHE A 147 0.57 10.21 -0.96
C PHE A 147 0.51 9.33 -2.22
N THR A 148 -0.20 8.21 -2.17
CA THR A 148 -0.45 7.39 -3.37
C THR A 148 -1.36 8.12 -4.35
N LEU A 149 -2.50 8.65 -3.89
CA LEU A 149 -3.47 9.31 -4.75
C LEU A 149 -2.91 10.56 -5.45
N VAL A 150 -2.23 11.43 -4.72
CA VAL A 150 -1.72 12.70 -5.29
C VAL A 150 -0.66 12.48 -6.37
N ARG A 151 0.15 11.42 -6.24
CA ARG A 151 1.15 11.08 -7.25
C ARG A 151 0.55 10.51 -8.53
N LEU A 152 -0.59 9.84 -8.43
CA LEU A 152 -1.26 9.20 -9.56
C LEU A 152 -2.28 10.12 -10.24
N PHE A 153 -2.99 10.95 -9.46
CA PHE A 153 -4.16 11.70 -9.94
C PHE A 153 -3.97 13.22 -9.93
N GLY A 154 -2.90 13.73 -9.35
CA GLY A 154 -2.68 15.17 -9.23
C GLY A 154 -3.61 15.82 -8.19
N ASP A 155 -4.37 16.84 -8.58
CA ASP A 155 -5.36 17.50 -7.73
C ASP A 155 -6.49 16.54 -7.37
N ILE A 156 -6.75 16.37 -6.06
CA ILE A 156 -7.73 15.42 -5.52
C ILE A 156 -8.56 16.03 -4.38
N PRO A 157 -9.78 15.54 -4.12
CA PRO A 157 -10.56 15.96 -2.96
C PRO A 157 -9.84 15.63 -1.65
N LEU A 158 -9.73 16.61 -0.75
CA LEU A 158 -9.11 16.47 0.56
C LEU A 158 -10.20 16.35 1.64
N THR A 159 -10.60 15.11 1.95
CA THR A 159 -11.63 14.80 2.96
C THR A 159 -10.96 14.47 4.29
N LEU A 160 -11.14 15.34 5.30
CA LEU A 160 -10.53 15.17 6.62
C LEU A 160 -11.52 14.73 7.69
N THR A 161 -12.81 14.69 7.34
CA THR A 161 -13.90 14.25 8.22
C THR A 161 -14.87 13.37 7.45
N ASN A 162 -15.70 12.60 8.18
CA ASN A 162 -16.75 11.75 7.60
C ASN A 162 -18.15 12.35 7.76
N GLU A 163 -18.28 13.62 8.13
CA GLU A 163 -19.56 14.24 8.49
C GLU A 163 -20.45 14.59 7.31
N ASN A 164 -19.86 14.74 6.12
CA ASN A 164 -20.60 15.10 4.91
C ASN A 164 -20.11 14.28 3.71
N ASP A 165 -21.00 13.49 3.13
CA ASP A 165 -20.79 12.90 1.81
C ASP A 165 -21.06 13.99 0.73
N ASP A 166 -20.18 14.99 0.64
CA ASP A 166 -20.27 16.04 -0.39
C ASP A 166 -19.59 15.58 -1.67
N PHE A 167 -20.39 15.03 -2.58
CA PHE A 167 -19.94 14.60 -3.91
C PHE A 167 -19.65 15.79 -4.86
N THR A 168 -19.86 17.04 -4.42
CA THR A 168 -19.56 18.24 -5.19
C THR A 168 -18.25 18.91 -4.76
N MET A 169 -17.52 18.31 -3.81
CA MET A 169 -16.25 18.82 -3.32
C MET A 169 -15.26 19.02 -4.47
N LYS A 170 -14.71 20.23 -4.54
CA LYS A 170 -13.67 20.54 -5.54
C LYS A 170 -12.34 19.85 -5.16
N PRO A 171 -11.54 19.45 -6.14
CA PRO A 171 -10.18 18.98 -5.87
C PRO A 171 -9.36 20.06 -5.18
N SER A 172 -8.57 19.66 -4.18
CA SER A 172 -7.50 20.46 -3.60
C SER A 172 -6.25 20.32 -4.47
N SER A 173 -5.44 21.36 -4.52
CA SER A 173 -4.21 21.34 -5.29
C SER A 173 -3.21 20.31 -4.76
N VAL A 174 -2.32 19.83 -5.62
CA VAL A 174 -1.20 18.95 -5.24
C VAL A 174 -0.48 19.49 -4.01
N GLU A 175 -0.19 20.80 -3.96
CA GLU A 175 0.50 21.43 -2.83
C GLU A 175 -0.29 21.28 -1.52
N GLN A 176 -1.58 21.59 -1.52
CA GLN A 176 -2.45 21.46 -0.33
C GLN A 176 -2.54 20.01 0.16
N VAL A 177 -2.58 19.05 -0.75
CA VAL A 177 -2.58 17.63 -0.39
C VAL A 177 -1.26 17.23 0.28
N TYR A 178 -0.11 17.67 -0.27
CA TYR A 178 1.19 17.41 0.36
C TYR A 178 1.34 18.11 1.71
N GLU A 179 0.80 19.31 1.89
CA GLU A 179 0.78 19.99 3.20
C GLU A 179 0.03 19.16 4.23
N GLN A 180 -1.12 18.60 3.88
CA GLN A 180 -1.86 17.70 4.78
C GLN A 180 -1.11 16.41 5.07
N ILE A 181 -0.48 15.78 4.05
CA ILE A 181 0.36 14.60 4.24
C ILE A 181 1.47 14.88 5.25
N VAL A 182 2.17 16.00 5.11
CA VAL A 182 3.22 16.40 6.04
C VAL A 182 2.64 16.67 7.44
N ALA A 183 1.50 17.36 7.54
CA ALA A 183 0.85 17.63 8.82
C ALA A 183 0.48 16.34 9.58
N ASP A 184 -0.05 15.34 8.89
CA ASP A 184 -0.35 14.04 9.49
C ASP A 184 0.92 13.32 9.96
N LEU A 185 1.96 13.24 9.11
CA LEU A 185 3.19 12.52 9.41
C LEU A 185 4.08 13.22 10.46
N THR A 186 3.91 14.52 10.70
CA THR A 186 4.65 15.29 11.71
C THR A 186 3.82 15.57 12.97
N SER A 187 2.64 14.99 13.09
CA SER A 187 1.82 15.12 14.29
C SER A 187 2.47 14.43 15.50
N ASP A 188 2.14 14.89 16.70
CA ASP A 188 2.67 14.32 17.94
C ASP A 188 2.37 12.83 18.06
N GLU A 189 1.21 12.37 17.56
CA GLU A 189 0.83 10.97 17.61
C GLU A 189 1.68 10.10 16.66
N CYS A 190 2.01 10.58 15.45
CA CYS A 190 2.93 9.88 14.56
C CYS A 190 4.36 9.90 15.11
N GLU A 191 4.83 11.03 15.64
CA GLU A 191 6.15 11.14 16.30
C GLU A 191 6.24 10.27 17.55
N GLY A 192 5.13 10.04 18.24
CA GLY A 192 5.02 9.20 19.44
C GLY A 192 4.92 7.70 19.16
N LEU A 193 4.84 7.26 17.91
CA LEU A 193 4.80 5.83 17.59
C LEU A 193 6.10 5.12 18.06
N PRO A 194 6.00 3.90 18.62
CA PRO A 194 7.16 3.20 19.13
C PRO A 194 8.08 2.71 18.00
N ALA A 195 9.36 2.53 18.33
CA ALA A 195 10.33 1.90 17.44
C ALA A 195 10.07 0.40 17.25
N SER A 196 9.42 -0.24 18.21
CA SER A 196 9.09 -1.66 18.16
C SER A 196 7.88 -1.99 19.03
N TYR A 197 7.08 -2.93 18.55
CA TYR A 197 5.93 -3.53 19.26
C TYR A 197 6.30 -4.88 19.89
N LYS A 198 7.59 -5.14 20.13
CA LYS A 198 8.03 -6.40 20.75
C LYS A 198 7.24 -6.68 22.03
N ASN A 199 6.73 -7.90 22.14
CA ASN A 199 5.85 -8.38 23.22
C ASN A 199 4.39 -7.87 23.15
N ALA A 200 3.96 -7.25 22.06
CA ALA A 200 2.57 -6.89 21.81
C ALA A 200 1.98 -7.70 20.62
N PRO A 201 0.66 -7.81 20.48
CA PRO A 201 0.03 -8.48 19.33
C PRO A 201 0.45 -7.94 17.96
N ALA A 202 0.90 -6.68 17.93
CA ALA A 202 1.42 -6.04 16.72
C ALA A 202 2.86 -6.45 16.36
N PHE A 203 3.44 -7.49 17.00
CA PHE A 203 4.74 -8.06 16.69
C PHE A 203 4.59 -9.55 16.38
N LEU A 204 4.68 -9.92 15.10
CA LEU A 204 4.49 -11.29 14.61
C LEU A 204 5.72 -11.75 13.81
N ASN A 205 6.08 -13.01 13.96
CA ASN A 205 7.19 -13.63 13.20
C ASN A 205 8.51 -12.83 13.25
N GLY A 206 8.76 -12.14 14.36
CA GLY A 206 9.99 -11.36 14.55
C GLY A 206 9.99 -9.96 13.94
N VAL A 207 8.86 -9.50 13.38
CA VAL A 207 8.72 -8.16 12.78
C VAL A 207 7.51 -7.40 13.32
N ASN A 208 7.58 -6.06 13.22
CA ASN A 208 6.45 -5.21 13.53
C ASN A 208 5.43 -5.26 12.40
N VAL A 209 4.16 -5.47 12.73
CA VAL A 209 3.05 -5.46 11.77
C VAL A 209 2.28 -4.14 11.79
N TYR A 210 2.40 -3.36 12.86
CA TYR A 210 1.93 -1.99 12.92
C TYR A 210 3.03 -1.01 12.51
N VAL A 211 2.59 0.18 12.07
CA VAL A 211 3.49 1.27 11.71
C VAL A 211 4.34 1.68 12.92
N THR A 212 5.63 1.73 12.70
CA THR A 212 6.65 2.12 13.69
C THR A 212 7.18 3.52 13.42
N LYS A 213 7.92 4.09 14.36
CA LYS A 213 8.55 5.39 14.20
C LYS A 213 9.47 5.45 12.97
N GLN A 214 10.29 4.42 12.74
CA GLN A 214 11.16 4.38 11.55
C GLN A 214 10.37 4.29 10.24
N ALA A 215 9.18 3.73 10.24
CA ALA A 215 8.31 3.75 9.06
C ALA A 215 7.76 5.15 8.78
N VAL A 216 7.43 5.92 9.82
CA VAL A 216 7.02 7.34 9.68
C VAL A 216 8.16 8.17 9.12
N GLU A 217 9.37 8.07 9.68
CA GLU A 217 10.56 8.78 9.23
C GLU A 217 10.93 8.44 7.78
N ALA A 218 10.91 7.15 7.43
CA ALA A 218 11.15 6.68 6.06
C ALA A 218 10.10 7.22 5.08
N THR A 219 8.81 7.21 5.47
CA THR A 219 7.73 7.76 4.63
C THR A 219 7.87 9.27 4.45
N ARG A 220 8.25 10.02 5.50
CA ARG A 220 8.55 11.47 5.37
C ARG A 220 9.71 11.73 4.42
N ALA A 221 10.76 10.90 4.47
CA ALA A 221 11.86 11.00 3.51
C ALA A 221 11.35 10.87 2.06
N ALA A 222 10.53 9.85 1.77
CA ALA A 222 9.91 9.65 0.46
C ALA A 222 9.02 10.83 0.04
N VAL A 223 8.19 11.35 0.96
CA VAL A 223 7.33 12.51 0.72
C VAL A 223 8.15 13.75 0.39
N TYR A 224 9.20 14.04 1.16
CA TYR A 224 10.05 15.19 0.88
C TYR A 224 10.87 15.03 -0.42
N MET A 225 11.30 13.83 -0.78
CA MET A 225 11.89 13.54 -2.09
C MET A 225 10.92 13.90 -3.23
N ALA A 226 9.66 13.45 -3.11
CA ALA A 226 8.62 13.76 -4.10
C ALA A 226 8.32 15.27 -4.19
N MET A 227 8.24 15.97 -3.07
CA MET A 227 8.01 17.41 -3.03
C MET A 227 9.21 18.22 -3.59
N ALA A 228 10.43 17.70 -3.44
CA ALA A 228 11.63 18.33 -3.98
C ALA A 228 11.65 18.31 -5.51
N GLY A 229 11.15 17.23 -6.11
CA GLY A 229 11.03 17.01 -7.54
C GLY A 229 9.74 17.56 -8.17
N TRP A 230 9.50 17.12 -9.39
CA TRP A 230 8.26 17.46 -10.12
C TRP A 230 7.04 16.76 -9.47
N PRO A 231 5.83 17.38 -9.45
CA PRO A 231 5.48 18.67 -10.07
C PRO A 231 5.75 19.90 -9.19
N LEU A 232 5.97 19.75 -7.88
CA LEU A 232 6.10 20.89 -6.94
C LEU A 232 7.42 21.64 -7.09
N GLY A 233 8.51 20.95 -7.44
CA GLY A 233 9.82 21.55 -7.68
C GLY A 233 10.38 22.33 -6.48
N LYS A 234 10.11 21.89 -5.23
CA LYS A 234 10.56 22.61 -4.02
C LYS A 234 12.09 22.61 -3.84
N GLY A 235 12.82 21.81 -4.64
CA GLY A 235 14.25 21.85 -4.80
C GLY A 235 15.06 21.53 -3.55
N THR A 236 16.24 22.14 -3.43
CA THR A 236 17.28 21.82 -2.44
C THR A 236 16.78 21.84 -0.99
N ALA A 237 15.86 22.74 -0.64
CA ALA A 237 15.31 22.81 0.72
C ALA A 237 14.57 21.52 1.14
N TYR A 238 13.88 20.90 0.19
CA TYR A 238 13.14 19.67 0.46
C TYR A 238 14.02 18.42 0.30
N TYR A 239 15.02 18.43 -0.59
CA TYR A 239 16.08 17.41 -0.59
C TYR A 239 16.81 17.38 0.77
N LYS A 240 17.09 18.56 1.37
CA LYS A 240 17.66 18.60 2.72
C LYS A 240 16.75 17.93 3.74
N LYS A 241 15.44 18.23 3.75
CA LYS A 241 14.48 17.58 4.65
C LYS A 241 14.44 16.07 4.45
N ALA A 242 14.43 15.61 3.19
CA ALA A 242 14.47 14.19 2.86
C ALA A 242 15.74 13.51 3.39
N ALA A 243 16.90 14.12 3.21
CA ALA A 243 18.17 13.61 3.74
C ALA A 243 18.16 13.58 5.28
N ASP A 244 17.64 14.61 5.93
CA ASP A 244 17.58 14.67 7.40
C ASP A 244 16.67 13.56 7.96
N GLU A 245 15.52 13.26 7.34
CA GLU A 245 14.64 12.15 7.75
C GLU A 245 15.26 10.77 7.46
N ALA A 246 15.78 10.54 6.27
CA ALA A 246 16.45 9.29 5.92
C ALA A 246 17.66 9.01 6.83
N LYS A 247 18.40 10.06 7.22
CA LYS A 247 19.51 9.99 8.16
C LYS A 247 19.07 9.49 9.54
N LYS A 248 17.90 9.92 10.06
CA LYS A 248 17.37 9.43 11.35
C LYS A 248 17.20 7.90 11.32
N VAL A 249 16.64 7.36 10.23
CA VAL A 249 16.45 5.92 10.06
C VAL A 249 17.80 5.19 10.06
N ILE A 250 18.79 5.71 9.30
CA ILE A 250 20.13 5.12 9.20
C ILE A 250 20.88 5.18 10.53
N GLU A 251 20.79 6.30 11.25
CA GLU A 251 21.42 6.44 12.56
C GLU A 251 20.70 5.61 13.63
N GLY A 252 19.36 5.46 13.52
CA GLY A 252 18.58 4.60 14.40
C GLY A 252 18.98 3.14 14.29
N GLU A 253 19.23 2.64 13.07
CA GLU A 253 19.79 1.29 12.87
C GLU A 253 21.21 1.18 13.43
N ARG A 254 22.10 2.11 13.07
CA ARG A 254 23.49 2.09 13.53
C ARG A 254 23.62 2.12 15.04
N ASN A 255 22.74 2.83 15.74
CA ASN A 255 22.73 2.96 17.19
C ASN A 255 21.94 1.85 17.90
N GLY A 256 21.38 0.88 17.15
CA GLY A 256 20.59 -0.22 17.70
C GLY A 256 19.21 0.19 18.25
N ILE A 257 18.71 1.37 17.86
CA ILE A 257 17.37 1.86 18.23
C ILE A 257 16.31 1.16 17.37
N TYR A 258 16.61 0.97 16.08
CA TYR A 258 15.73 0.31 15.11
C TYR A 258 16.28 -1.06 14.77
N ASP A 259 15.47 -2.09 14.96
CA ASP A 259 15.81 -3.47 14.60
C ASP A 259 15.52 -3.71 13.10
N ILE A 260 16.25 -2.99 12.26
CA ILE A 260 16.25 -3.10 10.81
C ILE A 260 17.69 -3.34 10.32
N ARG A 261 17.86 -3.94 9.16
CA ARG A 261 19.18 -4.14 8.55
C ARG A 261 19.03 -4.49 7.06
N MET A 262 20.11 -4.29 6.30
CA MET A 262 20.24 -4.84 4.95
C MET A 262 20.35 -6.36 5.01
N ASP A 263 19.68 -7.07 4.12
CA ASP A 263 20.01 -8.47 3.86
C ASP A 263 21.35 -8.57 3.12
N GLU A 264 22.12 -9.63 3.38
CA GLU A 264 23.45 -9.81 2.79
C GLU A 264 23.37 -10.09 1.29
N ASN A 265 22.36 -10.86 0.88
CA ASN A 265 22.14 -11.23 -0.50
C ASN A 265 20.82 -10.65 -1.02
N PHE A 266 20.83 -10.07 -2.20
CA PHE A 266 19.61 -9.55 -2.81
C PHE A 266 18.57 -10.65 -3.13
N TYR A 267 19.01 -11.88 -3.38
CA TYR A 267 18.13 -13.04 -3.56
C TYR A 267 17.24 -13.30 -2.34
N ASP A 268 17.80 -13.15 -1.14
CA ASP A 268 17.11 -13.49 0.10
C ASP A 268 16.01 -12.47 0.47
N VAL A 269 16.09 -11.25 -0.06
CA VAL A 269 15.12 -10.18 0.25
C VAL A 269 13.68 -10.61 -0.05
N TYR A 270 13.49 -11.37 -1.13
CA TYR A 270 12.15 -11.77 -1.60
C TYR A 270 11.86 -13.26 -1.38
N ALA A 271 12.79 -14.03 -0.85
CA ALA A 271 12.57 -15.45 -0.59
C ALA A 271 11.50 -15.69 0.48
N MET A 272 10.61 -16.68 0.26
CA MET A 272 9.61 -17.06 1.26
C MET A 272 10.21 -17.56 2.56
N SER A 273 11.38 -18.22 2.50
CA SER A 273 12.16 -18.61 3.68
C SER A 273 12.62 -17.43 4.53
N ASN A 274 12.70 -16.22 3.95
CA ASN A 274 13.06 -14.96 4.58
C ASN A 274 11.95 -13.90 4.46
N ASN A 275 10.70 -14.32 4.37
CA ASN A 275 9.54 -13.45 4.13
C ASN A 275 9.41 -12.33 5.19
N TYR A 276 9.81 -12.62 6.43
CA TYR A 276 9.79 -11.67 7.55
C TYR A 276 11.18 -11.08 7.83
N ASN A 277 11.91 -10.70 6.77
CA ASN A 277 13.22 -10.09 6.91
C ASN A 277 13.16 -8.68 7.54
N LYS A 278 14.33 -8.24 8.03
CA LYS A 278 14.47 -6.95 8.70
C LYS A 278 14.84 -5.79 7.76
N GLU A 279 15.01 -6.06 6.49
CA GLU A 279 15.18 -5.00 5.49
C GLU A 279 13.85 -4.30 5.20
N THR A 280 12.72 -4.98 5.40
CA THR A 280 11.39 -4.39 5.23
C THR A 280 11.05 -3.48 6.40
N ILE A 281 11.02 -2.17 6.18
CA ILE A 281 10.61 -1.16 7.16
C ILE A 281 9.10 -1.05 7.25
N LEU A 282 8.43 -0.99 6.10
CA LEU A 282 6.98 -0.97 5.99
C LEU A 282 6.54 -2.06 5.01
N GLY A 283 5.66 -2.94 5.44
CA GLY A 283 5.15 -4.01 4.60
C GLY A 283 3.77 -4.48 5.02
N ILE A 284 3.04 -5.02 4.07
CA ILE A 284 1.74 -5.63 4.30
C ILE A 284 1.96 -7.12 4.54
N ASN A 285 1.38 -7.63 5.61
CA ASN A 285 1.48 -9.02 5.99
C ASN A 285 0.19 -9.75 5.58
N TYR A 286 0.35 -10.94 5.04
CA TYR A 286 -0.73 -11.77 4.56
C TYR A 286 -0.78 -13.10 5.33
N SER A 287 -1.97 -13.71 5.38
CA SER A 287 -2.19 -15.02 5.98
C SER A 287 -2.55 -16.04 4.89
N PRO A 288 -1.73 -17.07 4.66
CA PRO A 288 -1.99 -18.07 3.63
C PRO A 288 -3.17 -18.99 3.95
N ASN A 289 -3.80 -18.81 5.10
CA ASN A 289 -4.91 -19.66 5.57
C ASN A 289 -6.27 -18.99 5.46
N VAL A 290 -6.35 -17.80 4.90
CA VAL A 290 -7.59 -17.01 4.84
C VAL A 290 -7.91 -16.69 3.39
N ASP A 291 -9.17 -16.86 3.06
CA ASP A 291 -9.73 -16.82 1.72
C ASP A 291 -9.62 -15.41 1.07
N TRP A 292 -9.04 -15.30 -0.11
CA TRP A 292 -9.00 -14.20 -1.10
C TRP A 292 -8.89 -12.74 -0.60
N VAL A 293 -9.19 -12.49 0.67
CA VAL A 293 -9.29 -11.14 1.26
C VAL A 293 -8.02 -10.77 2.04
N GLN A 294 -7.29 -11.78 2.53
CA GLN A 294 -6.10 -11.58 3.37
C GLN A 294 -4.85 -12.27 2.82
N ASP A 295 -4.93 -12.80 1.61
CA ASP A 295 -3.83 -13.43 0.91
C ASP A 295 -3.23 -12.49 -0.14
N SER A 296 -1.93 -12.63 -0.43
CA SER A 296 -1.31 -11.91 -1.53
C SER A 296 -1.71 -12.53 -2.86
N GLN A 297 -2.18 -11.71 -3.80
CA GLN A 297 -2.47 -12.11 -5.17
C GLN A 297 -1.36 -11.67 -6.16
N LEU A 298 -0.33 -11.00 -5.69
CA LEU A 298 0.73 -10.47 -6.56
C LEU A 298 1.49 -11.57 -7.29
N THR A 299 1.76 -12.70 -6.61
CA THR A 299 2.39 -13.86 -7.23
C THR A 299 1.60 -14.39 -8.40
N SER A 300 0.28 -14.54 -8.25
CA SER A 300 -0.59 -15.04 -9.33
C SER A 300 -0.65 -14.11 -10.51
N CYS A 301 -0.61 -12.80 -10.24
CA CYS A 301 -0.59 -11.76 -11.25
C CYS A 301 0.66 -11.82 -12.13
N ASP A 302 1.80 -12.11 -11.53
CA ASP A 302 3.10 -12.12 -12.18
C ASP A 302 3.45 -13.45 -12.85
N GLN A 303 2.93 -14.56 -12.34
CA GLN A 303 3.19 -15.88 -12.91
C GLN A 303 2.45 -16.07 -14.24
N PHE A 304 3.13 -16.70 -15.22
CA PHE A 304 2.60 -16.92 -16.55
C PHE A 304 1.34 -17.80 -16.57
N GLU A 305 0.41 -17.50 -17.48
CA GLU A 305 -0.80 -18.29 -17.68
C GLU A 305 -0.45 -19.75 -18.06
N SER A 306 0.58 -19.96 -18.88
CA SER A 306 1.05 -21.29 -19.28
C SER A 306 1.59 -22.13 -18.11
N LEU A 307 1.89 -21.48 -16.97
CA LEU A 307 2.33 -22.09 -15.72
C LEU A 307 1.24 -22.07 -14.64
N GLY A 308 0.01 -21.68 -15.00
CA GLY A 308 -1.13 -21.66 -14.10
C GLY A 308 -1.35 -20.35 -13.35
N GLY A 309 -0.57 -19.32 -13.61
CA GLY A 309 -0.78 -17.97 -13.10
C GLY A 309 -1.86 -17.18 -13.87
N TRP A 310 -1.97 -15.89 -13.56
CA TRP A 310 -2.87 -15.00 -14.28
C TRP A 310 -2.18 -14.25 -15.43
N GLY A 311 -0.86 -14.13 -15.38
CA GLY A 311 -0.06 -13.50 -16.43
C GLY A 311 -0.47 -12.06 -16.72
N ASP A 312 -0.75 -11.27 -15.67
CA ASP A 312 -1.18 -9.88 -15.83
C ASP A 312 -0.01 -8.99 -16.24
N ALA A 313 1.18 -9.29 -15.74
CA ALA A 313 2.39 -8.50 -15.94
C ALA A 313 3.59 -9.37 -16.24
N TRP A 314 4.48 -8.87 -17.10
CA TRP A 314 5.71 -9.52 -17.53
C TRP A 314 6.87 -8.54 -17.49
N GLY A 315 8.10 -9.04 -17.45
CA GLY A 315 9.28 -8.21 -17.64
C GLY A 315 9.34 -7.65 -19.07
N GLU A 316 9.65 -6.36 -19.21
CA GLU A 316 9.83 -5.76 -20.53
C GLU A 316 11.16 -6.25 -21.14
N ILE A 317 11.11 -6.74 -22.39
CA ILE A 317 12.22 -7.43 -23.04
C ILE A 317 13.45 -6.51 -23.22
N ARG A 318 13.23 -5.26 -23.67
CA ARG A 318 14.33 -4.32 -23.92
C ARG A 318 14.96 -3.85 -22.63
N PHE A 319 14.18 -3.71 -21.58
CA PHE A 319 14.69 -3.39 -20.25
C PHE A 319 15.54 -4.55 -19.73
N TRP A 320 15.04 -5.79 -19.81
CA TRP A 320 15.78 -7.00 -19.42
C TRP A 320 17.10 -7.14 -20.18
N GLN A 321 17.10 -6.86 -21.49
CA GLN A 321 18.33 -6.91 -22.32
C GLN A 321 19.38 -5.88 -21.90
N LYS A 322 18.95 -4.70 -21.41
CA LYS A 322 19.82 -3.63 -20.96
C LYS A 322 20.17 -3.71 -19.48
N PHE A 323 19.45 -4.54 -18.72
CA PHE A 323 19.70 -4.69 -17.30
C PHE A 323 21.10 -5.28 -17.10
N PRO A 324 21.97 -4.68 -16.25
CA PRO A 324 23.31 -5.19 -16.01
C PRO A 324 23.28 -6.63 -15.52
N GLU A 325 24.15 -7.46 -16.11
CA GLU A 325 24.33 -8.85 -15.65
C GLU A 325 24.85 -8.88 -14.22
N GLY A 326 24.37 -9.83 -13.44
CA GLY A 326 24.80 -10.03 -12.06
C GLY A 326 23.67 -10.39 -11.09
N PRO A 327 23.99 -10.49 -9.79
CA PRO A 327 23.07 -11.03 -8.79
C PRO A 327 21.72 -10.32 -8.73
N ARG A 328 21.68 -9.02 -9.02
CA ARG A 328 20.42 -8.26 -9.00
C ARG A 328 19.50 -8.65 -10.15
N LYS A 329 20.06 -8.85 -11.38
CA LYS A 329 19.26 -9.31 -12.53
C LYS A 329 18.71 -10.70 -12.29
N ASP A 330 19.60 -11.60 -11.85
CA ASP A 330 19.26 -13.00 -11.57
C ASP A 330 18.21 -13.16 -10.46
N ALA A 331 18.15 -12.23 -9.50
CA ALA A 331 17.16 -12.23 -8.42
C ALA A 331 15.89 -11.44 -8.76
N THR A 332 15.90 -10.63 -9.80
CA THR A 332 14.72 -9.89 -10.27
C THR A 332 13.90 -10.73 -11.25
N TYR A 333 14.60 -11.47 -12.13
CA TYR A 333 13.98 -12.29 -13.15
C TYR A 333 14.39 -13.75 -12.96
N ASP A 334 13.49 -14.67 -13.25
CA ASP A 334 13.83 -16.09 -13.31
C ASP A 334 14.83 -16.32 -14.45
N PRO A 335 16.07 -16.74 -14.16
CA PRO A 335 17.05 -17.04 -15.20
C PRO A 335 16.58 -18.18 -16.11
N GLN A 336 15.91 -19.15 -15.53
CA GLN A 336 15.27 -20.26 -16.23
C GLN A 336 13.91 -20.55 -15.60
N ILE A 337 12.94 -20.85 -16.44
CA ILE A 337 11.55 -21.11 -16.06
C ILE A 337 11.35 -22.62 -16.02
N LEU A 338 10.80 -23.12 -14.91
CA LEU A 338 10.45 -24.51 -14.72
C LEU A 338 9.11 -24.81 -15.41
N LYS A 339 9.13 -25.68 -16.41
CA LYS A 339 7.95 -26.06 -17.17
C LYS A 339 7.68 -27.56 -17.06
N PRO A 340 6.39 -27.99 -16.93
CA PRO A 340 6.05 -29.41 -16.98
C PRO A 340 6.45 -30.05 -18.30
N ASN A 341 6.97 -31.28 -18.24
CA ASN A 341 7.20 -32.07 -19.42
C ASN A 341 5.91 -32.41 -20.15
N LYS A 342 5.98 -32.60 -21.47
CA LYS A 342 4.81 -32.94 -22.31
C LYS A 342 4.11 -34.24 -21.88
N ASP A 343 4.84 -35.19 -21.26
CA ASP A 343 4.33 -36.47 -20.77
C ASP A 343 3.72 -36.39 -19.33
N GLY A 344 3.79 -35.22 -18.70
CA GLY A 344 3.35 -35.01 -17.33
C GLY A 344 4.24 -35.58 -16.24
N ASN A 345 5.39 -36.13 -16.60
CA ASN A 345 6.33 -36.77 -15.68
C ASN A 345 7.55 -35.87 -15.43
N GLY A 346 7.41 -34.92 -14.51
CA GLY A 346 8.50 -34.03 -14.12
C GLY A 346 8.49 -32.68 -14.84
N TYR A 347 9.59 -31.96 -14.70
CA TYR A 347 9.75 -30.59 -15.16
C TYR A 347 11.09 -30.41 -15.83
N GLU A 348 11.16 -29.49 -16.80
CA GLU A 348 12.39 -29.04 -17.45
C GLU A 348 12.58 -27.55 -17.31
N LEU A 349 13.86 -27.13 -17.23
CA LEU A 349 14.23 -25.73 -17.17
C LEU A 349 14.41 -25.17 -18.58
N HIS A 350 13.72 -24.05 -18.86
CA HIS A 350 13.78 -23.35 -20.14
C HIS A 350 14.05 -21.87 -19.94
N ASN A 351 14.81 -21.30 -20.87
CA ASN A 351 14.82 -19.82 -20.96
C ASN A 351 13.49 -19.35 -21.58
N TRP A 352 13.02 -18.17 -21.17
CA TRP A 352 11.80 -17.59 -21.72
C TRP A 352 11.87 -17.37 -23.24
N TYR A 353 13.06 -17.35 -23.84
CA TYR A 353 13.31 -17.17 -25.28
C TYR A 353 13.66 -18.47 -26.02
N ASP A 354 13.52 -19.65 -25.40
CA ASP A 354 13.77 -20.91 -26.05
C ASP A 354 12.71 -21.22 -27.10
N LYS A 355 13.17 -21.86 -28.22
CA LYS A 355 12.31 -22.25 -29.33
C LYS A 355 12.36 -23.75 -29.54
N SER A 356 11.23 -24.34 -29.91
CA SER A 356 11.07 -25.69 -30.41
C SER A 356 10.58 -25.64 -31.87
N GLU A 357 10.37 -26.80 -32.46
CA GLU A 357 9.78 -26.95 -33.79
C GLU A 357 8.36 -26.36 -33.86
N ASP A 358 7.63 -26.39 -32.73
CA ASP A 358 6.25 -25.92 -32.60
C ASP A 358 6.14 -24.42 -32.26
N GLY A 359 7.25 -23.71 -32.06
CA GLY A 359 7.28 -22.28 -31.69
C GLY A 359 8.06 -22.02 -30.38
N TRP A 360 7.59 -21.04 -29.61
CA TRP A 360 8.18 -20.71 -28.31
C TRP A 360 7.89 -21.79 -27.28
N VAL A 361 8.93 -22.24 -26.54
CA VAL A 361 8.76 -23.22 -25.46
C VAL A 361 7.93 -22.61 -24.31
N ILE A 362 8.20 -21.34 -23.99
CA ILE A 362 7.39 -20.53 -23.07
C ILE A 362 6.52 -19.62 -23.93
N PRO A 363 5.20 -19.85 -24.01
CA PRO A 363 4.32 -19.15 -24.95
C PRO A 363 4.29 -17.63 -24.78
N GLU A 364 4.44 -17.13 -23.54
CA GLU A 364 4.48 -15.73 -23.21
C GLU A 364 5.70 -15.01 -23.78
N CYS A 365 6.80 -15.75 -24.01
CA CYS A 365 8.07 -15.27 -24.57
C CYS A 365 8.58 -13.92 -24.00
N HIS A 366 8.44 -13.75 -22.69
CA HIS A 366 8.89 -12.60 -21.92
C HIS A 366 9.67 -13.04 -20.67
N PRO A 367 10.53 -12.18 -20.11
CA PRO A 367 11.11 -12.44 -18.80
C PRO A 367 10.01 -12.50 -17.72
N MET A 368 10.09 -13.52 -16.87
CA MET A 368 9.21 -13.65 -15.71
C MET A 368 9.92 -13.09 -14.48
N PHE A 369 9.19 -12.34 -13.63
CA PHE A 369 9.76 -11.82 -12.40
C PHE A 369 9.84 -12.92 -11.33
N SER A 370 10.99 -13.03 -10.67
CA SER A 370 11.17 -13.95 -9.54
C SER A 370 10.84 -13.33 -8.19
N VAL A 371 10.82 -12.00 -8.10
CA VAL A 371 10.63 -11.26 -6.84
C VAL A 371 9.26 -11.48 -6.18
N PHE A 372 8.27 -11.94 -6.92
CA PHE A 372 6.94 -12.27 -6.42
C PHE A 372 6.69 -13.77 -6.30
N SER A 373 7.62 -14.60 -6.73
CA SER A 373 7.51 -16.05 -6.66
C SER A 373 7.52 -16.54 -5.22
N VAL A 374 6.65 -17.51 -4.90
CA VAL A 374 6.55 -18.06 -3.54
C VAL A 374 7.61 -19.13 -3.24
N ASN A 375 8.12 -19.81 -4.26
CA ASN A 375 9.08 -20.90 -4.11
C ASN A 375 10.40 -20.63 -4.84
N TRP A 376 10.74 -19.33 -4.95
CA TRP A 376 12.06 -18.96 -5.42
C TRP A 376 13.16 -19.62 -4.57
N GLU A 377 14.03 -20.42 -5.20
CA GLU A 377 15.13 -21.09 -4.56
C GLU A 377 16.46 -20.38 -4.86
N PRO A 378 17.00 -19.64 -3.87
CA PRO A 378 18.21 -18.84 -4.08
C PRO A 378 19.43 -19.65 -4.50
N SER A 379 19.54 -20.89 -4.03
CA SER A 379 20.70 -21.75 -4.29
C SER A 379 20.80 -22.21 -5.75
N THR A 380 19.66 -22.47 -6.39
CA THR A 380 19.56 -22.87 -7.78
C THR A 380 19.26 -21.72 -8.72
N LYS A 381 18.85 -20.57 -8.19
CA LYS A 381 18.39 -19.40 -8.95
C LYS A 381 17.23 -19.73 -9.89
N THR A 382 16.34 -20.61 -9.46
CA THR A 382 15.17 -21.05 -10.20
C THR A 382 13.92 -20.92 -9.36
N ASN A 383 12.82 -20.67 -10.02
CA ASN A 383 11.51 -20.83 -9.41
C ASN A 383 11.15 -22.31 -9.43
N ILE A 384 11.07 -22.93 -8.26
CA ILE A 384 10.70 -24.33 -8.10
C ILE A 384 9.20 -24.51 -7.87
N ASP A 385 8.40 -23.48 -8.09
CA ASP A 385 6.97 -23.61 -8.04
C ASP A 385 6.52 -24.65 -9.07
N ALA A 386 5.98 -25.74 -8.56
CA ALA A 386 5.18 -26.61 -9.39
C ALA A 386 4.06 -25.77 -10.02
N PRO A 387 3.69 -26.05 -11.27
CA PRO A 387 2.54 -25.41 -11.88
C PRO A 387 1.33 -25.49 -10.96
N TYR A 388 0.45 -24.51 -11.04
CA TYR A 388 -0.77 -24.51 -10.26
C TYR A 388 -1.53 -25.82 -10.41
N ASP A 389 -1.80 -26.48 -9.30
CA ASP A 389 -2.68 -27.64 -9.26
C ASP A 389 -4.13 -27.15 -9.09
N TYR A 390 -4.86 -27.07 -10.17
CA TYR A 390 -6.27 -26.67 -10.17
C TYR A 390 -7.21 -27.59 -9.36
N THR A 391 -6.72 -28.73 -8.87
CA THR A 391 -7.49 -29.57 -7.94
C THR A 391 -7.42 -29.06 -6.50
N LEU A 392 -6.47 -28.21 -6.18
CA LEU A 392 -6.33 -27.57 -4.88
C LEU A 392 -7.20 -26.31 -4.76
N PRO A 393 -7.64 -25.95 -3.54
CA PRO A 393 -8.31 -24.67 -3.32
C PRO A 393 -7.48 -23.50 -3.86
N ALA A 394 -8.14 -22.49 -4.40
CA ALA A 394 -7.50 -21.29 -4.93
C ALA A 394 -6.55 -20.63 -3.92
N SER A 395 -6.89 -20.68 -2.62
CA SER A 395 -6.05 -20.19 -1.53
C SER A 395 -4.67 -20.89 -1.42
N GLN A 396 -4.55 -22.10 -1.95
CA GLN A 396 -3.28 -22.84 -1.92
C GLN A 396 -2.42 -22.61 -3.16
N ASN A 397 -3.02 -22.19 -4.26
CA ASN A 397 -2.34 -21.98 -5.53
C ASN A 397 -2.14 -20.49 -5.86
N MET A 398 -3.19 -19.69 -5.72
CA MET A 398 -3.24 -18.31 -6.25
C MET A 398 -3.10 -17.25 -5.18
N CYS A 399 -3.30 -17.62 -3.92
CA CYS A 399 -3.23 -16.73 -2.78
C CYS A 399 -2.23 -17.26 -1.78
N ASN A 400 -1.34 -16.43 -1.33
CA ASN A 400 -0.25 -16.86 -0.46
C ASN A 400 0.10 -15.80 0.59
N GLY A 401 1.01 -16.15 1.50
CA GLY A 401 1.48 -15.26 2.57
C GLY A 401 2.68 -14.39 2.18
N HIS A 402 3.01 -14.26 0.89
CA HIS A 402 4.15 -13.46 0.47
C HIS A 402 3.95 -11.99 0.82
N ARG A 403 4.84 -11.44 1.64
CA ARG A 403 4.74 -10.10 2.17
C ARG A 403 4.93 -9.05 1.09
N HIS A 404 4.03 -8.09 0.97
CA HIS A 404 4.24 -6.94 0.10
C HIS A 404 5.07 -5.87 0.81
N ARG A 405 6.23 -5.56 0.26
CA ARG A 405 7.22 -4.63 0.82
C ARG A 405 6.99 -3.23 0.27
N LEU A 406 6.42 -2.34 1.08
CA LEU A 406 6.11 -0.96 0.67
C LEU A 406 7.33 -0.05 0.76
N ILE A 407 8.16 -0.22 1.80
CA ILE A 407 9.42 0.53 1.99
C ILE A 407 10.46 -0.43 2.52
N ARG A 408 11.59 -0.50 1.84
CA ARG A 408 12.77 -1.25 2.27
C ARG A 408 13.89 -0.31 2.74
N TYR A 409 14.73 -0.81 3.63
CA TYR A 409 15.87 -0.03 4.14
C TYR A 409 16.85 0.38 3.04
N ALA A 410 17.02 -0.44 2.01
CA ALA A 410 17.79 -0.09 0.83
C ALA A 410 17.32 1.20 0.16
N GLU A 411 15.99 1.39 0.01
CA GLU A 411 15.42 2.61 -0.57
C GLU A 411 15.73 3.85 0.26
N VAL A 412 15.63 3.74 1.59
CA VAL A 412 15.96 4.86 2.49
C VAL A 412 17.43 5.29 2.32
N LYS A 413 18.35 4.33 2.18
CA LYS A 413 19.76 4.62 1.89
C LYS A 413 19.95 5.31 0.54
N LEU A 414 19.19 4.88 -0.48
CA LEU A 414 19.24 5.52 -1.81
C LEU A 414 18.67 6.93 -1.79
N TRP A 415 17.54 7.16 -1.11
CA TRP A 415 16.98 8.51 -0.92
C TRP A 415 17.96 9.43 -0.17
N TYR A 416 18.64 8.90 0.85
CA TYR A 416 19.68 9.66 1.54
C TYR A 416 20.84 10.04 0.61
N ALA A 417 21.35 9.08 -0.17
CA ALA A 417 22.46 9.30 -1.09
C ALA A 417 22.10 10.31 -2.17
N GLU A 418 20.94 10.21 -2.80
CA GLU A 418 20.44 11.13 -3.80
C GLU A 418 20.27 12.55 -3.23
N ALA A 419 19.56 12.67 -2.12
CA ALA A 419 19.28 13.95 -1.49
C ALA A 419 20.56 14.66 -0.98
N ALA A 420 21.53 13.91 -0.46
CA ALA A 420 22.81 14.42 -0.03
C ALA A 420 23.66 14.90 -1.22
N ALA A 421 23.69 14.16 -2.33
CA ALA A 421 24.44 14.54 -3.54
C ALA A 421 23.90 15.82 -4.18
N VAL A 422 22.59 16.02 -4.21
CA VAL A 422 21.99 17.28 -4.70
C VAL A 422 22.38 18.45 -3.81
N ARG A 423 22.41 18.25 -2.50
CA ARG A 423 22.82 19.27 -1.52
C ARG A 423 24.29 19.68 -1.71
N GLU A 424 25.19 18.71 -1.87
CA GLU A 424 26.62 18.97 -2.08
C GLU A 424 26.90 19.74 -3.38
N LYS A 425 26.24 19.36 -4.49
CA LYS A 425 26.34 20.10 -5.76
C LYS A 425 25.87 21.54 -5.63
N ALA A 426 24.78 21.80 -4.90
CA ALA A 426 24.30 23.16 -4.65
C ALA A 426 25.29 23.99 -3.83
N ILE A 427 25.96 23.39 -2.82
CA ILE A 427 27.00 24.06 -2.01
C ILE A 427 28.24 24.35 -2.86
N CYS A 428 28.71 23.37 -3.64
CA CYS A 428 29.86 23.56 -4.53
C CYS A 428 29.62 24.67 -5.59
N HIS A 429 28.40 24.71 -6.14
CA HIS A 429 28.03 25.74 -7.11
C HIS A 429 28.01 27.13 -6.48
N TRP A 430 27.52 27.24 -5.24
CA TRP A 430 27.54 28.51 -4.49
C TRP A 430 28.98 28.96 -4.16
N GLN A 431 29.84 28.04 -3.72
CA GLN A 431 31.26 28.35 -3.40
C GLN A 431 32.08 28.76 -4.62
N ASN A 432 31.74 28.26 -5.83
CA ASN A 432 32.46 28.62 -7.06
C ASN A 432 31.95 29.93 -7.71
N ASN A 433 30.85 30.50 -7.20
CA ASN A 433 30.25 31.74 -7.71
C ASN A 433 30.33 32.92 -6.72
N VAL A 434 31.07 32.75 -5.62
CA VAL A 434 31.45 33.79 -4.65
C VAL A 434 32.96 33.96 -4.71
#